data_ae80a3228c372e7c888eeb5f11999371
#
_entry.id   ae80a3228c372e7c888eeb5f11999371
#
_cell.length_a   1.000
_cell.length_b   1.000
_cell.length_c   1.000
_cell.angle_alpha   90.00
_cell.angle_beta   90.00
_cell.angle_gamma   90.00
#
_symmetry.space_group_name_H-M   'P 1'
#
loop_
_entity.id
_entity.type
_entity.pdbx_description
1 polymer ?
#
loop_
_entity_poly.entity_id
_entity_poly.type
_entity_poly.pdbx_seq_one_letter_code
_entity_poly.pdbx_strand_id
1 'polypeptide(L)'
;MKNHLFLAFSMLLIYSCSEDVEVSQSSTADAPAKSSSLERDPFESNYKPLESERTLIKSVNLYDGLGNEYSNFDVLFDDGIIKEIGKDIVDDNATIIDARGKWLTPGLIDIHSHMGVYPAPSVRTSSDGNEATSPNTAEVWAEHSVWSQDPQFSLALKGGVTAFHVLPGSANLFGGRGATFKNIPRNIIHEMKFPGAPHSLKMACGENPKRVYGSRGSAPSTRMGNMAGYRNAWISAVDYQKRQNEYIEKSDEAKELVDPPRRNLELDTLAGVLSGEILVQNHCYRADEMANMIELSKEFNYKITAFHHAVEAYKIADLLADEGICGALWADWWGFKHEAYDMVPANIAIVDQARGGQGCAIVHSDDEVGIQHLNQEAAKALSAGLRAGYEITKARAMRWITSNPAKAAGILDQTGTIEIGKDADLVIWNKNPFSVYALTEYVFVDGAKAFVRGEKELQPVTDFDLGIINPSDERASL
;
A
#
# COMPACT_ATOMS: atom_id res chain seq x y z
N MET A 1 -36.70 -8.93 63.75
CA MET A 1 -37.57 -10.16 63.71
C MET A 1 -37.00 -10.94 62.55
N LYS A 2 -36.10 -11.90 62.81
CA LYS A 2 -36.34 -13.34 62.86
C LYS A 2 -36.96 -13.83 61.52
N ASN A 3 -36.43 -14.72 60.74
CA ASN A 3 -35.85 -16.01 61.07
C ASN A 3 -34.94 -16.57 59.99
N HIS A 4 -33.98 -17.32 60.44
CA HIS A 4 -33.12 -18.33 59.83
C HIS A 4 -33.88 -19.54 59.26
N LEU A 5 -33.23 -20.26 58.28
CA LEU A 5 -33.04 -21.73 58.30
C LEU A 5 -32.26 -22.12 57.06
N PHE A 6 -31.02 -22.55 57.09
CA PHE A 6 -30.35 -23.81 57.44
C PHE A 6 -30.58 -24.98 56.47
N LEU A 7 -29.50 -25.39 55.86
CA LEU A 7 -28.93 -26.72 55.55
C LEU A 7 -29.64 -27.66 54.57
N ALA A 8 -28.87 -28.14 53.59
CA ALA A 8 -28.35 -29.51 53.71
C ALA A 8 -27.29 -29.80 52.58
N PHE A 9 -26.19 -30.32 53.02
CA PHE A 9 -25.10 -30.98 52.32
C PHE A 9 -25.59 -32.34 51.79
N SER A 10 -25.26 -32.70 50.55
CA SER A 10 -25.11 -34.10 50.14
C SER A 10 -24.02 -34.27 49.13
N MET A 11 -22.97 -34.88 49.60
CA MET A 11 -21.81 -35.37 48.87
C MET A 11 -22.19 -36.72 48.27
N LEU A 12 -22.05 -36.90 46.95
CA LEU A 12 -21.98 -38.23 46.35
C LEU A 12 -20.82 -38.28 45.38
N LEU A 13 -19.85 -39.05 45.78
CA LEU A 13 -18.79 -39.63 44.95
C LEU A 13 -19.40 -40.72 44.09
N ILE A 14 -19.13 -40.76 42.79
CA ILE A 14 -19.04 -42.03 42.06
C ILE A 14 -18.20 -41.86 40.76
N TYR A 15 -17.16 -42.62 40.69
CA TYR A 15 -16.50 -43.37 39.62
C TYR A 15 -16.14 -42.72 38.25
N SER A 16 -14.87 -42.78 38.04
CA SER A 16 -14.14 -42.81 36.80
C SER A 16 -14.69 -43.84 35.79
N CYS A 17 -14.89 -43.38 34.54
CA CYS A 17 -14.68 -44.18 33.35
C CYS A 17 -14.03 -43.31 32.33
N SER A 18 -12.80 -43.65 32.00
CA SER A 18 -12.06 -43.14 30.86
C SER A 18 -12.67 -43.73 29.58
N GLU A 19 -13.17 -42.89 28.70
CA GLU A 19 -13.32 -43.21 27.29
C GLU A 19 -12.56 -42.17 26.52
N ASP A 20 -11.55 -42.66 25.79
CA ASP A 20 -10.77 -41.90 24.84
C ASP A 20 -11.68 -41.40 23.71
N VAL A 21 -11.97 -40.11 23.71
CA VAL A 21 -12.61 -39.46 22.58
C VAL A 21 -11.47 -38.96 21.66
N GLU A 22 -11.23 -39.73 20.58
CA GLU A 22 -10.49 -39.24 19.43
C GLU A 22 -11.10 -37.92 18.94
N VAL A 23 -10.39 -36.83 19.17
CA VAL A 23 -10.67 -35.54 18.53
C VAL A 23 -10.26 -35.66 17.07
N SER A 24 -11.19 -35.99 16.20
CA SER A 24 -11.01 -35.87 14.76
C SER A 24 -10.77 -34.39 14.42
N GLN A 25 -9.53 -34.05 14.13
CA GLN A 25 -9.22 -32.82 13.42
C GLN A 25 -9.77 -32.92 11.99
N SER A 26 -10.89 -32.27 11.73
CA SER A 26 -11.34 -31.96 10.39
C SER A 26 -12.08 -30.63 10.39
N SER A 27 -11.36 -29.60 10.09
CA SER A 27 -11.88 -28.48 9.29
C SER A 27 -10.70 -27.80 8.61
N THR A 28 -10.24 -28.39 7.51
CA THR A 28 -9.71 -27.57 6.44
C THR A 28 -10.82 -26.59 6.08
N ALA A 29 -10.66 -25.35 6.48
CA ALA A 29 -11.45 -24.27 5.90
C ALA A 29 -11.16 -24.32 4.40
N ASP A 30 -12.15 -24.73 3.62
CA ASP A 30 -12.11 -24.63 2.17
C ASP A 30 -11.80 -23.16 1.84
N ALA A 31 -10.65 -22.96 1.19
CA ALA A 31 -10.38 -21.70 0.52
C ALA A 31 -11.60 -21.43 -0.40
N PRO A 32 -12.14 -20.21 -0.45
CA PRO A 32 -13.26 -19.93 -1.30
C PRO A 32 -12.90 -20.38 -2.71
N ALA A 33 -13.73 -21.26 -3.28
CA ALA A 33 -13.56 -21.73 -4.64
C ALA A 33 -13.32 -20.51 -5.53
N LYS A 34 -12.21 -20.51 -6.31
CA LYS A 34 -11.97 -19.48 -7.31
C LYS A 34 -13.23 -19.45 -8.18
N SER A 35 -14.07 -18.45 -7.96
CA SER A 35 -15.13 -18.08 -8.88
C SER A 35 -14.45 -18.02 -10.25
N SER A 36 -15.10 -18.53 -11.29
CA SER A 36 -14.68 -18.32 -12.68
C SER A 36 -14.89 -16.83 -12.98
N SER A 37 -14.03 -16.01 -12.39
CA SER A 37 -14.00 -14.56 -12.57
C SER A 37 -13.62 -14.32 -14.03
N LEU A 38 -14.35 -13.44 -14.68
CA LEU A 38 -13.89 -12.86 -15.94
C LEU A 38 -12.49 -12.31 -15.70
N GLU A 39 -11.55 -12.67 -16.57
CA GLU A 39 -10.19 -12.15 -16.52
C GLU A 39 -10.25 -10.62 -16.58
N ARG A 40 -10.04 -9.98 -15.43
CA ARG A 40 -10.13 -8.52 -15.29
C ARG A 40 -8.78 -7.82 -15.44
N ASP A 41 -7.68 -8.59 -15.49
CA ASP A 41 -6.34 -8.09 -15.76
C ASP A 41 -5.68 -8.89 -16.89
N PRO A 42 -5.86 -8.45 -18.16
CA PRO A 42 -5.18 -9.07 -19.30
C PRO A 42 -3.70 -8.66 -19.41
N PHE A 43 -3.20 -7.80 -18.51
CA PHE A 43 -1.84 -7.26 -18.51
C PHE A 43 -1.10 -7.74 -17.26
N GLU A 44 -0.90 -9.05 -17.16
CA GLU A 44 -0.18 -9.65 -16.04
C GLU A 44 1.25 -9.11 -15.90
N SER A 45 1.79 -9.25 -14.68
CA SER A 45 3.18 -8.92 -14.41
C SER A 45 4.13 -9.81 -15.20
N ASN A 46 5.07 -9.20 -15.91
CA ASN A 46 6.22 -9.85 -16.53
C ASN A 46 7.50 -9.65 -15.71
N TYR A 47 7.34 -9.19 -14.46
CA TYR A 47 8.47 -8.92 -13.57
C TYR A 47 9.34 -10.16 -13.40
N LYS A 48 10.65 -9.94 -13.47
CA LYS A 48 11.67 -10.94 -13.16
C LYS A 48 12.66 -10.29 -12.20
N PRO A 49 12.89 -10.90 -11.03
CA PRO A 49 13.90 -10.41 -10.12
C PRO A 49 15.27 -10.30 -10.81
N LEU A 50 16.09 -9.38 -10.33
CA LEU A 50 17.51 -9.37 -10.66
C LEU A 50 18.19 -10.57 -10.00
N GLU A 51 19.36 -10.97 -10.53
CA GLU A 51 20.17 -12.00 -9.88
C GLU A 51 20.56 -11.54 -8.47
N SER A 52 20.29 -12.37 -7.48
CA SER A 52 20.64 -12.15 -6.09
C SER A 52 21.73 -13.11 -5.64
N GLU A 53 22.63 -12.62 -4.79
CA GLU A 53 23.66 -13.43 -4.14
C GLU A 53 23.18 -13.87 -2.76
N ARG A 54 23.51 -15.10 -2.36
CA ARG A 54 23.38 -15.51 -0.96
C ARG A 54 24.16 -14.56 -0.07
N THR A 55 23.49 -13.81 0.78
CA THR A 55 24.07 -12.71 1.54
C THR A 55 23.71 -12.80 3.01
N LEU A 56 24.72 -12.58 3.86
CA LEU A 56 24.59 -12.51 5.32
C LEU A 56 24.96 -11.11 5.83
N ILE A 57 23.95 -10.36 6.27
CA ILE A 57 24.13 -9.07 6.93
C ILE A 57 24.42 -9.34 8.40
N LYS A 58 25.58 -8.89 8.91
CA LYS A 58 26.07 -9.17 10.25
C LYS A 58 25.96 -7.97 11.20
N SER A 59 25.51 -8.26 12.44
CA SER A 59 25.60 -7.36 13.61
C SER A 59 24.90 -6.00 13.42
N VAL A 60 23.73 -5.99 12.76
CA VAL A 60 22.99 -4.78 12.44
C VAL A 60 21.97 -4.43 13.55
N ASN A 61 21.63 -3.15 13.71
CA ASN A 61 20.41 -2.74 14.42
C ASN A 61 19.23 -2.82 13.46
N LEU A 62 18.11 -3.37 13.89
CA LEU A 62 17.02 -3.79 13.01
C LEU A 62 15.68 -3.24 13.50
N TYR A 63 14.91 -2.63 12.62
CA TYR A 63 13.46 -2.48 12.73
C TYR A 63 12.79 -3.51 11.81
N ASP A 64 11.97 -4.39 12.37
CA ASP A 64 11.39 -5.52 11.63
C ASP A 64 10.14 -5.16 10.77
N GLY A 65 9.63 -3.94 10.91
CA GLY A 65 8.37 -3.55 10.26
C GLY A 65 7.11 -4.04 10.99
N LEU A 66 7.25 -4.85 12.04
CA LEU A 66 6.15 -5.30 12.91
C LEU A 66 5.99 -4.41 14.16
N GLY A 67 6.97 -3.57 14.44
CA GLY A 67 7.00 -2.67 15.58
C GLY A 67 8.05 -3.06 16.63
N ASN A 68 8.95 -3.98 16.32
CA ASN A 68 10.04 -4.38 17.19
C ASN A 68 11.38 -3.80 16.72
N GLU A 69 12.28 -3.62 17.69
CA GLU A 69 13.66 -3.19 17.50
C GLU A 69 14.61 -4.24 18.08
N TYR A 70 15.62 -4.57 17.32
CA TYR A 70 16.65 -5.52 17.73
C TYR A 70 18.04 -4.91 17.53
N SER A 71 19.00 -5.32 18.34
CA SER A 71 20.40 -4.87 18.26
C SER A 71 21.35 -6.05 18.09
N ASN A 72 22.35 -5.86 17.23
CA ASN A 72 23.34 -6.89 16.91
C ASN A 72 22.68 -8.18 16.41
N PHE A 73 21.76 -8.05 15.44
CA PHE A 73 21.11 -9.17 14.76
C PHE A 73 21.78 -9.40 13.40
N ASP A 74 21.66 -10.63 12.95
CA ASP A 74 22.11 -11.07 11.64
C ASP A 74 20.88 -11.43 10.80
N VAL A 75 20.94 -11.18 9.49
CA VAL A 75 19.90 -11.54 8.54
C VAL A 75 20.54 -12.21 7.33
N LEU A 76 20.14 -13.45 7.07
CA LEU A 76 20.55 -14.25 5.92
C LEU A 76 19.41 -14.26 4.89
N PHE A 77 19.73 -13.97 3.65
CA PHE A 77 18.82 -14.14 2.53
C PHE A 77 19.50 -14.82 1.34
N ASP A 78 18.70 -15.49 0.54
CA ASP A 78 19.13 -16.29 -0.60
C ASP A 78 17.98 -16.49 -1.57
N ASP A 79 18.25 -16.52 -2.87
CA ASP A 79 17.21 -16.62 -3.91
C ASP A 79 16.08 -15.61 -3.72
N GLY A 80 16.42 -14.37 -3.39
CA GLY A 80 15.46 -13.29 -3.21
C GLY A 80 14.66 -13.31 -1.89
N ILE A 81 14.83 -14.34 -1.05
CA ILE A 81 13.97 -14.60 0.12
C ILE A 81 14.79 -14.59 1.41
N ILE A 82 14.22 -14.03 2.46
CA ILE A 82 14.80 -14.06 3.82
C ILE A 82 14.74 -15.50 4.35
N LYS A 83 15.91 -16.05 4.71
CA LYS A 83 16.06 -17.45 5.14
C LYS A 83 16.21 -17.60 6.65
N GLU A 84 16.94 -16.69 7.29
CA GLU A 84 17.22 -16.77 8.71
C GLU A 84 17.41 -15.37 9.32
N ILE A 85 16.95 -15.20 10.56
CA ILE A 85 17.06 -13.96 11.34
C ILE A 85 17.45 -14.36 12.75
N GLY A 86 18.56 -13.82 13.29
CA GLY A 86 19.02 -14.22 14.61
C GLY A 86 20.29 -13.52 15.04
N LYS A 87 21.04 -14.18 15.91
CA LYS A 87 22.38 -13.76 16.34
C LYS A 87 23.38 -14.85 16.02
N ASP A 88 24.60 -14.44 15.75
CA ASP A 88 25.74 -15.34 15.55
C ASP A 88 25.52 -16.37 14.43
N ILE A 89 24.73 -16.00 13.38
CA ILE A 89 24.53 -16.83 12.21
C ILE A 89 25.88 -17.02 11.51
N VAL A 90 26.19 -18.27 11.17
CA VAL A 90 27.40 -18.65 10.42
C VAL A 90 26.99 -19.29 9.12
N ASP A 91 27.48 -18.78 8.02
CA ASP A 91 27.26 -19.33 6.70
C ASP A 91 28.52 -19.09 5.83
N ASP A 92 29.25 -20.15 5.55
CA ASP A 92 30.53 -20.09 4.84
C ASP A 92 30.34 -19.84 3.32
N ASN A 93 29.10 -19.98 2.80
CA ASN A 93 28.78 -19.77 1.40
C ASN A 93 28.19 -18.38 1.12
N ALA A 94 27.92 -17.59 2.15
CA ALA A 94 27.30 -16.28 1.98
C ALA A 94 28.34 -15.16 1.81
N THR A 95 28.02 -14.21 0.95
CA THR A 95 28.70 -12.91 0.92
C THR A 95 28.37 -12.16 2.21
N ILE A 96 29.39 -11.82 3.00
CA ILE A 96 29.21 -11.17 4.31
C ILE A 96 29.22 -9.66 4.15
N ILE A 97 28.19 -9.00 4.68
CA ILE A 97 28.12 -7.54 4.84
C ILE A 97 28.22 -7.21 6.32
N ASP A 98 29.35 -6.61 6.73
CA ASP A 98 29.51 -6.10 8.09
C ASP A 98 28.70 -4.81 8.27
N ALA A 99 27.61 -4.91 9.05
CA ALA A 99 26.69 -3.82 9.31
C ALA A 99 26.74 -3.30 10.74
N ARG A 100 27.86 -3.48 11.46
CA ARG A 100 28.04 -2.97 12.81
C ARG A 100 27.82 -1.48 12.89
N GLY A 101 26.95 -1.05 13.82
CA GLY A 101 26.57 0.35 14.00
C GLY A 101 25.62 0.91 12.94
N LYS A 102 25.26 0.12 11.93
CA LYS A 102 24.28 0.47 10.90
C LYS A 102 22.87 0.02 11.31
N TRP A 103 21.88 0.40 10.50
CA TRP A 103 20.48 0.05 10.69
C TRP A 103 19.95 -0.69 9.48
N LEU A 104 19.11 -1.68 9.73
CA LEU A 104 18.38 -2.43 8.71
C LEU A 104 16.88 -2.20 8.88
N THR A 105 16.19 -1.98 7.78
CA THR A 105 14.73 -1.91 7.72
C THR A 105 14.22 -2.76 6.57
N PRO A 106 12.91 -3.13 6.57
CA PRO A 106 12.27 -3.49 5.31
C PRO A 106 12.44 -2.35 4.30
N GLY A 107 12.31 -2.66 3.03
CA GLY A 107 12.16 -1.66 1.99
C GLY A 107 11.00 -0.71 2.29
N LEU A 108 11.19 0.58 2.03
CA LEU A 108 10.13 1.55 2.18
C LEU A 108 9.09 1.39 1.06
N ILE A 109 7.83 1.61 1.39
CA ILE A 109 6.71 1.48 0.47
C ILE A 109 5.89 2.77 0.48
N ASP A 110 5.68 3.36 -0.71
CA ASP A 110 4.78 4.49 -0.86
C ASP A 110 3.44 4.05 -1.47
N ILE A 111 2.36 4.18 -0.71
CA ILE A 111 1.00 3.81 -1.13
C ILE A 111 0.34 4.87 -2.02
N HIS A 112 0.93 6.06 -2.17
CA HIS A 112 0.38 7.13 -2.98
C HIS A 112 1.47 7.84 -3.76
N SER A 113 1.78 7.28 -4.91
CA SER A 113 2.76 7.83 -5.84
C SER A 113 2.09 8.24 -7.15
N HIS A 114 2.69 9.22 -7.78
CA HIS A 114 2.37 9.65 -9.14
C HIS A 114 3.60 9.58 -10.05
N MET A 115 4.64 8.85 -9.64
CA MET A 115 5.83 8.64 -10.48
C MET A 115 5.44 8.04 -11.82
N GLY A 116 6.03 8.54 -12.87
CA GLY A 116 5.79 8.12 -14.25
C GLY A 116 4.50 8.67 -14.86
N VAL A 117 3.43 8.98 -14.09
CA VAL A 117 2.23 9.64 -14.62
C VAL A 117 2.28 11.16 -14.49
N TYR A 118 3.11 11.67 -13.58
CA TYR A 118 3.58 13.05 -13.50
C TYR A 118 5.11 13.02 -13.37
N PRO A 119 5.84 12.75 -14.48
CA PRO A 119 7.28 12.58 -14.41
C PRO A 119 8.03 13.88 -14.11
N ALA A 120 9.25 13.77 -13.63
CA ALA A 120 10.16 14.88 -13.44
C ALA A 120 11.30 14.88 -14.51
N PRO A 121 11.59 16.02 -15.16
CA PRO A 121 10.90 17.31 -15.03
C PRO A 121 9.49 17.27 -15.64
N SER A 122 8.56 17.94 -14.98
CA SER A 122 7.17 17.99 -15.43
C SER A 122 7.02 18.85 -16.68
N VAL A 123 6.44 18.26 -17.72
CA VAL A 123 5.99 18.96 -18.92
C VAL A 123 4.55 18.56 -19.26
N ARG A 124 3.81 19.47 -19.91
CA ARG A 124 2.37 19.22 -20.18
C ARG A 124 2.11 17.95 -20.98
N THR A 125 3.00 17.60 -21.90
CA THR A 125 2.86 16.43 -22.78
C THR A 125 3.07 15.08 -22.10
N SER A 126 3.60 15.08 -20.87
CA SER A 126 3.79 13.90 -20.03
C SER A 126 2.99 13.95 -18.73
N SER A 127 1.99 14.84 -18.65
CA SER A 127 1.12 14.99 -17.49
C SER A 127 -0.15 14.16 -17.68
N ASP A 128 -0.06 12.85 -17.43
CA ASP A 128 -1.07 11.85 -17.77
C ASP A 128 -1.77 11.23 -16.53
N GLY A 129 -1.67 11.88 -15.38
CA GLY A 129 -2.20 11.35 -14.14
C GLY A 129 -3.71 11.47 -13.96
N ASN A 130 -4.45 12.24 -14.79
CA ASN A 130 -5.91 12.36 -14.69
C ASN A 130 -6.58 12.35 -16.04
N GLU A 131 -7.41 11.34 -16.30
CA GLU A 131 -8.39 11.36 -17.39
C GLU A 131 -9.65 12.12 -16.91
N ALA A 132 -9.60 13.46 -16.93
CA ALA A 132 -10.63 14.30 -16.35
C ALA A 132 -11.75 14.65 -17.34
N THR A 133 -12.09 13.78 -18.28
CA THR A 133 -13.12 14.00 -19.32
C THR A 133 -14.53 13.66 -18.85
N SER A 134 -14.67 12.76 -17.85
CA SER A 134 -15.92 12.37 -17.21
C SER A 134 -15.75 12.22 -15.70
N PRO A 135 -16.79 12.45 -14.88
CA PRO A 135 -16.74 12.18 -13.44
C PRO A 135 -16.48 10.72 -13.08
N ASN A 136 -16.82 9.81 -13.94
CA ASN A 136 -16.49 8.39 -13.84
C ASN A 136 -15.64 8.00 -15.03
N THR A 137 -14.41 7.59 -14.76
CA THR A 137 -13.43 7.06 -15.71
C THR A 137 -12.77 5.81 -15.11
N ALA A 138 -13.60 4.95 -14.50
CA ALA A 138 -13.12 3.70 -13.88
C ALA A 138 -12.49 2.73 -14.89
N GLU A 139 -12.69 2.95 -16.19
CA GLU A 139 -12.11 2.17 -17.30
C GLU A 139 -10.64 2.45 -17.56
N VAL A 140 -10.09 3.60 -17.10
CA VAL A 140 -8.68 3.93 -17.35
C VAL A 140 -7.78 3.32 -16.28
N TRP A 141 -6.55 2.99 -16.65
CA TRP A 141 -5.58 2.35 -15.78
C TRP A 141 -4.28 3.16 -15.77
N ALA A 142 -3.84 3.58 -14.59
CA ALA A 142 -2.64 4.39 -14.43
C ALA A 142 -1.39 3.71 -15.01
N GLU A 143 -1.30 2.37 -14.96
CA GLU A 143 -0.16 1.62 -15.48
C GLU A 143 0.11 1.88 -16.97
N HIS A 144 -0.91 2.20 -17.75
CA HIS A 144 -0.75 2.50 -19.18
C HIS A 144 -0.21 3.91 -19.45
N SER A 145 -0.18 4.77 -18.44
CA SER A 145 0.35 6.14 -18.51
C SER A 145 1.71 6.29 -17.86
N VAL A 146 2.22 5.24 -17.18
CA VAL A 146 3.51 5.31 -16.51
C VAL A 146 4.64 5.36 -17.53
N TRP A 147 5.40 6.45 -17.55
CA TRP A 147 6.66 6.52 -18.25
C TRP A 147 7.75 5.83 -17.43
N SER A 148 8.10 4.61 -17.81
CA SER A 148 9.01 3.73 -17.05
C SER A 148 10.45 4.23 -16.93
N GLN A 149 10.83 5.22 -17.72
CA GLN A 149 12.16 5.86 -17.69
C GLN A 149 12.18 7.17 -16.88
N ASP A 150 11.15 7.46 -16.13
CA ASP A 150 11.12 8.62 -15.24
C ASP A 150 12.28 8.55 -14.23
N PRO A 151 13.15 9.56 -14.17
CA PRO A 151 14.30 9.58 -13.27
C PRO A 151 13.94 9.47 -11.79
N GLN A 152 12.69 9.77 -11.43
CA GLN A 152 12.21 9.66 -10.05
C GLN A 152 12.32 8.25 -9.49
N PHE A 153 12.16 7.21 -10.32
CA PHE A 153 12.27 5.82 -9.86
C PHE A 153 13.63 5.54 -9.22
N SER A 154 14.72 5.89 -9.91
CA SER A 154 16.08 5.71 -9.40
C SER A 154 16.35 6.58 -8.16
N LEU A 155 15.81 7.80 -8.12
CA LEU A 155 15.98 8.70 -6.98
C LEU A 155 15.20 8.20 -5.75
N ALA A 156 13.98 7.69 -5.93
CA ALA A 156 13.19 7.08 -4.87
C ALA A 156 13.85 5.78 -4.36
N LEU A 157 14.40 4.95 -5.26
CA LEU A 157 15.18 3.76 -4.90
C LEU A 157 16.38 4.13 -4.02
N LYS A 158 17.14 5.15 -4.40
CA LYS A 158 18.22 5.72 -3.60
C LYS A 158 17.73 6.20 -2.22
N GLY A 159 16.46 6.62 -2.10
CA GLY A 159 15.79 6.96 -0.85
C GLY A 159 15.35 5.75 -0.01
N GLY A 160 15.51 4.52 -0.52
CA GLY A 160 15.13 3.29 0.15
C GLY A 160 13.74 2.77 -0.21
N VAL A 161 13.06 3.36 -1.21
CA VAL A 161 11.71 2.94 -1.64
C VAL A 161 11.87 1.75 -2.60
N THR A 162 11.45 0.56 -2.16
CA THR A 162 11.55 -0.70 -2.92
C THR A 162 10.27 -1.05 -3.66
N ALA A 163 9.13 -0.53 -3.20
CA ALA A 163 7.83 -0.69 -3.87
C ALA A 163 7.01 0.58 -3.73
N PHE A 164 6.12 0.81 -4.70
CA PHE A 164 5.24 1.98 -4.70
C PHE A 164 3.95 1.67 -5.43
N HIS A 165 2.89 2.38 -5.06
CA HIS A 165 1.57 2.25 -5.69
C HIS A 165 1.24 3.50 -6.48
N VAL A 166 1.11 3.38 -7.80
CA VAL A 166 0.76 4.50 -8.69
C VAL A 166 -0.74 4.59 -8.80
N LEU A 167 -1.26 5.77 -8.51
CA LEU A 167 -2.68 6.11 -8.55
C LEU A 167 -2.96 7.16 -9.61
N PRO A 168 -4.15 7.12 -10.25
CA PRO A 168 -4.69 8.32 -10.88
C PRO A 168 -4.81 9.47 -9.88
N GLY A 169 -4.73 10.70 -10.36
CA GLY A 169 -4.99 11.87 -9.53
C GLY A 169 -6.45 11.98 -9.07
N SER A 170 -6.78 13.01 -8.30
CA SER A 170 -8.05 13.10 -7.56
C SER A 170 -9.09 14.00 -8.24
N ALA A 171 -9.11 14.05 -9.58
CA ALA A 171 -10.06 14.91 -10.31
C ALA A 171 -11.49 14.37 -10.37
N ASN A 172 -11.65 13.05 -10.37
CA ASN A 172 -12.87 12.33 -10.71
C ASN A 172 -13.50 11.71 -9.46
N LEU A 173 -14.81 11.42 -9.52
CA LEU A 173 -15.47 10.56 -8.53
C LEU A 173 -14.83 9.16 -8.54
N PHE A 174 -14.60 8.63 -9.74
CA PHE A 174 -13.88 7.40 -10.02
C PHE A 174 -12.79 7.72 -11.04
N GLY A 175 -11.53 7.65 -10.60
CA GLY A 175 -10.40 8.13 -11.40
C GLY A 175 -9.73 7.04 -12.23
N GLY A 176 -10.10 5.77 -12.01
CA GLY A 176 -9.49 4.64 -12.71
C GLY A 176 -8.65 3.75 -11.81
N ARG A 177 -8.03 2.73 -12.41
CA ARG A 177 -7.22 1.76 -11.67
C ARG A 177 -5.83 2.27 -11.34
N GLY A 178 -5.37 1.98 -10.11
CA GLY A 178 -3.99 2.06 -9.71
C GLY A 178 -3.34 0.68 -9.69
N ALA A 179 -2.02 0.65 -9.73
CA ALA A 179 -1.23 -0.59 -9.69
C ALA A 179 0.02 -0.43 -8.81
N THR A 180 0.48 -1.54 -8.24
CA THR A 180 1.70 -1.61 -7.42
C THR A 180 2.88 -2.09 -8.26
N PHE A 181 4.06 -1.52 -8.00
CA PHE A 181 5.28 -1.81 -8.72
C PHE A 181 6.44 -2.09 -7.76
N LYS A 182 7.34 -2.99 -8.14
CA LYS A 182 8.68 -3.07 -7.57
C LYS A 182 9.56 -1.99 -8.18
N ASN A 183 10.34 -1.31 -7.36
CA ASN A 183 11.15 -0.19 -7.81
C ASN A 183 12.48 -0.67 -8.41
N ILE A 184 12.37 -1.38 -9.51
CA ILE A 184 13.50 -1.77 -10.36
C ILE A 184 13.27 -1.11 -11.72
N PRO A 185 13.96 -0.02 -12.05
CA PRO A 185 13.78 0.67 -13.33
C PRO A 185 13.95 -0.26 -14.53
N ARG A 186 12.96 -0.25 -15.43
CA ARG A 186 12.89 -1.05 -16.64
C ARG A 186 12.38 -0.19 -17.79
N ASN A 187 12.50 -0.68 -19.01
CA ASN A 187 11.98 0.01 -20.19
C ASN A 187 10.48 -0.23 -20.40
N ILE A 188 9.93 -1.29 -19.80
CA ILE A 188 8.53 -1.70 -19.95
C ILE A 188 7.89 -1.79 -18.58
N ILE A 189 6.76 -1.11 -18.40
CA ILE A 189 6.11 -1.01 -17.08
C ILE A 189 5.66 -2.37 -16.51
N HIS A 190 5.24 -3.30 -17.35
CA HIS A 190 4.83 -4.64 -16.90
C HIS A 190 6.01 -5.46 -16.33
N GLU A 191 7.26 -5.08 -16.65
CA GLU A 191 8.46 -5.64 -16.04
C GLU A 191 8.77 -5.05 -14.65
N MET A 192 8.04 -3.99 -14.25
CA MET A 192 8.08 -3.40 -12.91
C MET A 192 6.86 -3.79 -12.07
N LYS A 193 5.75 -4.24 -12.69
CA LYS A 193 4.50 -4.53 -12.02
C LYS A 193 4.71 -5.61 -10.96
N PHE A 194 4.27 -5.33 -9.72
CA PHE A 194 4.47 -6.23 -8.58
C PHE A 194 3.70 -7.54 -8.79
N PRO A 195 4.36 -8.73 -8.74
CA PRO A 195 3.71 -10.00 -9.01
C PRO A 195 2.57 -10.28 -8.04
N GLY A 196 1.37 -10.57 -8.58
CA GLY A 196 0.20 -10.92 -7.78
C GLY A 196 -0.42 -9.78 -6.96
N ALA A 197 0.12 -8.56 -7.02
CA ALA A 197 -0.50 -7.43 -6.35
C ALA A 197 -1.86 -7.09 -6.96
N PRO A 198 -2.91 -6.89 -6.16
CA PRO A 198 -4.22 -6.49 -6.66
C PRO A 198 -4.16 -5.07 -7.23
N HIS A 199 -4.99 -4.81 -8.24
CA HIS A 199 -5.28 -3.43 -8.64
C HIS A 199 -6.04 -2.69 -7.54
N SER A 200 -6.04 -1.37 -7.62
CA SER A 200 -6.96 -0.54 -6.83
C SER A 200 -7.81 0.33 -7.73
N LEU A 201 -8.94 0.79 -7.20
CA LEU A 201 -9.75 1.86 -7.77
C LEU A 201 -9.44 3.16 -7.02
N LYS A 202 -8.97 4.18 -7.73
CA LYS A 202 -8.88 5.54 -7.19
C LYS A 202 -10.25 6.19 -7.21
N MET A 203 -10.70 6.63 -6.05
CA MET A 203 -11.87 7.47 -5.90
C MET A 203 -11.48 8.83 -5.30
N ALA A 204 -12.32 9.84 -5.47
CA ALA A 204 -12.12 11.11 -4.79
C ALA A 204 -13.45 11.71 -4.32
N CYS A 205 -13.49 12.15 -3.06
CA CYS A 205 -14.58 12.91 -2.47
C CYS A 205 -14.27 14.43 -2.46
N GLY A 206 -15.18 15.21 -1.96
CA GLY A 206 -14.97 16.59 -1.57
C GLY A 206 -14.90 17.60 -2.70
N GLU A 207 -14.05 18.60 -2.48
CA GLU A 207 -13.97 19.75 -3.36
C GLU A 207 -13.38 19.46 -4.75
N ASN A 208 -12.54 18.41 -4.86
CA ASN A 208 -11.84 18.15 -6.11
C ASN A 208 -12.80 17.82 -7.26
N PRO A 209 -13.65 16.77 -7.21
CA PRO A 209 -14.59 16.47 -8.30
C PRO A 209 -15.57 17.61 -8.55
N LYS A 210 -16.16 18.18 -7.50
CA LYS A 210 -17.13 19.28 -7.67
C LYS A 210 -16.50 20.53 -8.30
N ARG A 211 -15.23 20.83 -8.03
CA ARG A 211 -14.52 21.97 -8.63
C ARG A 211 -14.20 21.67 -10.10
N VAL A 212 -13.67 20.49 -10.38
CA VAL A 212 -13.28 20.11 -11.76
C VAL A 212 -14.49 20.15 -12.71
N TYR A 213 -15.57 19.50 -12.35
CA TYR A 213 -16.74 19.37 -13.23
C TYR A 213 -17.71 20.56 -13.10
N GLY A 214 -17.90 21.11 -11.90
CA GLY A 214 -18.72 22.29 -11.68
C GLY A 214 -18.21 23.52 -12.43
N SER A 215 -16.89 23.72 -12.52
CA SER A 215 -16.29 24.79 -13.30
C SER A 215 -16.53 24.66 -14.81
N ARG A 216 -16.87 23.46 -15.29
CA ARG A 216 -17.19 23.14 -16.68
C ARG A 216 -18.72 23.14 -16.94
N GLY A 217 -19.53 23.52 -15.96
CA GLY A 217 -20.99 23.52 -16.07
C GLY A 217 -21.63 22.12 -16.06
N SER A 218 -20.91 21.10 -15.56
CA SER A 218 -21.40 19.71 -15.50
C SER A 218 -21.47 19.19 -14.06
N ALA A 219 -22.17 18.06 -13.86
CA ALA A 219 -22.20 17.36 -12.59
C ALA A 219 -20.90 16.56 -12.37
N PRO A 220 -20.43 16.43 -11.10
CA PRO A 220 -20.96 17.07 -9.90
C PRO A 220 -20.49 18.52 -9.73
N SER A 221 -21.35 19.38 -9.19
CA SER A 221 -21.00 20.75 -8.79
C SER A 221 -21.16 21.00 -7.28
N THR A 222 -21.70 20.01 -6.57
CA THR A 222 -21.94 20.02 -5.12
C THR A 222 -21.59 18.67 -4.52
N ARG A 223 -21.45 18.58 -3.18
CA ARG A 223 -21.28 17.30 -2.47
C ARG A 223 -22.50 16.39 -2.61
N MET A 224 -23.71 16.97 -2.69
CA MET A 224 -24.92 16.19 -3.04
C MET A 224 -24.79 15.55 -4.41
N GLY A 225 -24.21 16.28 -5.38
CA GLY A 225 -23.91 15.74 -6.71
C GLY A 225 -22.84 14.66 -6.69
N ASN A 226 -21.80 14.78 -5.84
CA ASN A 226 -20.84 13.71 -5.64
C ASN A 226 -21.54 12.42 -5.19
N MET A 227 -22.35 12.46 -4.12
CA MET A 227 -23.07 11.31 -3.61
C MET A 227 -24.02 10.69 -4.65
N ALA A 228 -24.75 11.51 -5.39
CA ALA A 228 -25.61 11.02 -6.46
C ALA A 228 -24.82 10.31 -7.58
N GLY A 229 -23.67 10.87 -7.94
CA GLY A 229 -22.77 10.26 -8.93
C GLY A 229 -22.23 8.90 -8.50
N TYR A 230 -21.76 8.78 -7.27
CA TYR A 230 -21.30 7.49 -6.73
C TYR A 230 -22.43 6.45 -6.73
N ARG A 231 -23.60 6.80 -6.19
CA ARG A 231 -24.72 5.86 -6.09
C ARG A 231 -25.20 5.37 -7.45
N ASN A 232 -25.29 6.27 -8.45
CA ASN A 232 -25.67 5.89 -9.81
C ASN A 232 -24.67 4.89 -10.43
N ALA A 233 -23.36 5.10 -10.24
CA ALA A 233 -22.33 4.19 -10.74
C ALA A 233 -22.41 2.82 -10.05
N TRP A 234 -22.53 2.80 -8.71
CA TRP A 234 -22.65 1.55 -7.96
C TRP A 234 -23.92 0.77 -8.31
N ILE A 235 -25.07 1.43 -8.47
CA ILE A 235 -26.32 0.77 -8.93
C ILE A 235 -26.08 0.07 -10.27
N SER A 236 -25.40 0.75 -11.20
CA SER A 236 -25.08 0.18 -12.51
C SER A 236 -24.13 -1.00 -12.41
N ALA A 237 -23.14 -0.92 -11.51
CA ALA A 237 -22.16 -1.99 -11.27
C ALA A 237 -22.79 -3.23 -10.64
N VAL A 238 -23.69 -3.06 -9.67
CA VAL A 238 -24.43 -4.16 -9.04
C VAL A 238 -25.27 -4.90 -10.07
N ASP A 239 -26.00 -4.16 -10.92
CA ASP A 239 -26.83 -4.75 -11.98
C ASP A 239 -25.95 -5.46 -13.04
N TYR A 240 -24.82 -4.89 -13.39
CA TYR A 240 -23.85 -5.51 -14.29
C TYR A 240 -23.27 -6.81 -13.70
N GLN A 241 -22.80 -6.79 -12.47
CA GLN A 241 -22.27 -7.97 -11.79
C GLN A 241 -23.31 -9.09 -11.69
N LYS A 242 -24.57 -8.74 -11.37
CA LYS A 242 -25.66 -9.70 -11.33
C LYS A 242 -25.85 -10.41 -12.68
N ARG A 243 -25.90 -9.67 -13.78
CA ARG A 243 -26.04 -10.26 -15.13
C ARG A 243 -24.85 -11.15 -15.49
N GLN A 244 -23.63 -10.78 -15.10
CA GLN A 244 -22.45 -11.62 -15.32
C GLN A 244 -22.53 -12.92 -14.53
N ASN A 245 -22.88 -12.85 -13.25
CA ASN A 245 -23.01 -14.03 -12.40
C ASN A 245 -24.11 -14.98 -12.91
N GLU A 246 -25.27 -14.45 -13.31
CA GLU A 246 -26.37 -15.22 -13.89
C GLU A 246 -25.95 -15.93 -15.19
N TYR A 247 -25.06 -15.35 -15.99
CA TYR A 247 -24.51 -15.99 -17.18
C TYR A 247 -23.48 -17.07 -16.81
N ILE A 248 -22.55 -16.79 -15.86
CA ILE A 248 -21.52 -17.74 -15.44
C ILE A 248 -22.13 -19.01 -14.84
N GLU A 249 -23.23 -18.88 -14.08
CA GLU A 249 -23.93 -19.99 -13.42
C GLU A 249 -24.75 -20.88 -14.36
N LYS A 250 -24.94 -20.48 -15.64
CA LYS A 250 -25.62 -21.31 -16.65
C LYS A 250 -24.80 -22.56 -16.99
N SER A 251 -25.49 -23.68 -17.31
CA SER A 251 -24.83 -24.84 -17.93
C SER A 251 -24.24 -24.49 -19.30
N ASP A 252 -23.29 -25.28 -19.78
CA ASP A 252 -22.66 -25.04 -21.08
C ASP A 252 -23.70 -25.07 -22.21
N GLU A 253 -24.69 -25.99 -22.15
CA GLU A 253 -25.76 -26.04 -23.12
C GLU A 253 -26.66 -24.77 -23.08
N ALA A 254 -26.86 -24.20 -21.88
CA ALA A 254 -27.65 -22.96 -21.77
C ALA A 254 -26.84 -21.72 -22.23
N LYS A 255 -25.51 -21.74 -22.11
CA LYS A 255 -24.63 -20.70 -22.64
C LYS A 255 -24.59 -20.68 -24.17
N GLU A 256 -24.69 -21.84 -24.81
CA GLU A 256 -24.78 -21.93 -26.28
C GLU A 256 -26.03 -21.24 -26.88
N LEU A 257 -27.07 -21.07 -26.07
CA LEU A 257 -28.34 -20.51 -26.47
C LEU A 257 -28.48 -19.00 -26.23
N VAL A 258 -27.53 -18.36 -25.56
CA VAL A 258 -27.61 -16.94 -25.21
C VAL A 258 -26.24 -16.29 -25.36
N ASP A 259 -26.22 -15.05 -25.83
CA ASP A 259 -25.01 -14.28 -25.91
C ASP A 259 -24.48 -13.93 -24.47
N PRO A 260 -23.16 -13.91 -24.24
CA PRO A 260 -22.61 -13.41 -23.02
C PRO A 260 -22.95 -11.94 -22.80
N PRO A 261 -23.09 -11.47 -21.56
CA PRO A 261 -23.28 -10.05 -21.27
C PRO A 261 -22.18 -9.21 -21.91
N ARG A 262 -22.58 -8.14 -22.60
CA ARG A 262 -21.62 -7.23 -23.26
C ARG A 262 -20.66 -6.67 -22.21
N ARG A 263 -19.36 -6.79 -22.47
CA ARG A 263 -18.31 -6.25 -21.62
C ARG A 263 -18.34 -4.73 -21.60
N ASN A 264 -18.13 -4.15 -20.40
CA ASN A 264 -18.01 -2.72 -20.15
C ASN A 264 -16.84 -2.50 -19.18
N LEU A 265 -15.76 -1.85 -19.63
CA LEU A 265 -14.51 -1.70 -18.86
C LEU A 265 -14.69 -0.86 -17.59
N GLU A 266 -15.56 0.16 -17.62
CA GLU A 266 -15.94 0.94 -16.45
C GLU A 266 -16.58 0.04 -15.38
N LEU A 267 -17.60 -0.72 -15.79
CA LEU A 267 -18.34 -1.62 -14.91
C LEU A 267 -17.51 -2.85 -14.49
N ASP A 268 -16.56 -3.32 -15.32
CA ASP A 268 -15.61 -4.37 -14.95
C ASP A 268 -14.77 -3.95 -13.72
N THR A 269 -14.29 -2.70 -13.70
CA THR A 269 -13.53 -2.19 -12.56
C THR A 269 -14.40 -2.09 -11.31
N LEU A 270 -15.62 -1.53 -11.44
CA LEU A 270 -16.54 -1.39 -10.30
C LEU A 270 -17.01 -2.75 -9.77
N ALA A 271 -17.31 -3.70 -10.66
CA ALA A 271 -17.67 -5.07 -10.27
C ALA A 271 -16.50 -5.79 -9.58
N GLY A 272 -15.26 -5.53 -9.99
CA GLY A 272 -14.06 -6.03 -9.31
C GLY A 272 -13.92 -5.51 -7.89
N VAL A 273 -14.34 -4.28 -7.63
CA VAL A 273 -14.43 -3.74 -6.25
C VAL A 273 -15.52 -4.45 -5.44
N LEU A 274 -16.71 -4.63 -6.02
CA LEU A 274 -17.81 -5.33 -5.36
C LEU A 274 -17.49 -6.79 -5.02
N SER A 275 -16.65 -7.45 -5.83
CA SER A 275 -16.17 -8.81 -5.55
C SER A 275 -14.96 -8.85 -4.59
N GLY A 276 -14.36 -7.70 -4.25
CA GLY A 276 -13.18 -7.61 -3.39
C GLY A 276 -11.85 -7.91 -4.11
N GLU A 277 -11.85 -8.07 -5.43
CA GLU A 277 -10.64 -8.30 -6.23
C GLU A 277 -9.84 -7.01 -6.46
N ILE A 278 -10.50 -5.86 -6.45
CA ILE A 278 -9.92 -4.53 -6.63
C ILE A 278 -10.07 -3.75 -5.33
N LEU A 279 -8.96 -3.24 -4.81
CA LEU A 279 -8.91 -2.45 -3.58
C LEU A 279 -9.47 -1.04 -3.83
N VAL A 280 -9.88 -0.32 -2.78
CA VAL A 280 -10.35 1.07 -2.89
C VAL A 280 -9.40 2.02 -2.19
N GLN A 281 -8.82 2.93 -2.95
CA GLN A 281 -7.95 4.02 -2.49
C GLN A 281 -8.68 5.35 -2.68
N ASN A 282 -9.22 5.92 -1.61
CA ASN A 282 -10.15 7.04 -1.69
C ASN A 282 -9.52 8.35 -1.18
N HIS A 283 -9.30 9.30 -2.08
CA HIS A 283 -8.93 10.67 -1.70
C HIS A 283 -10.08 11.34 -0.95
N CYS A 284 -9.86 11.81 0.27
CA CYS A 284 -10.84 12.55 1.05
C CYS A 284 -10.14 13.37 2.15
N TYR A 285 -10.50 14.65 2.34
CA TYR A 285 -9.87 15.47 3.38
C TYR A 285 -10.68 15.51 4.68
N ARG A 286 -12.01 15.72 4.56
CA ARG A 286 -12.89 16.05 5.68
C ARG A 286 -13.45 14.81 6.36
N ALA A 287 -13.59 14.89 7.68
CA ALA A 287 -14.12 13.81 8.50
C ALA A 287 -15.57 13.43 8.16
N ASP A 288 -16.44 14.44 7.92
CA ASP A 288 -17.84 14.22 7.56
C ASP A 288 -18.00 13.56 6.20
N GLU A 289 -17.13 13.86 5.24
CA GLU A 289 -17.16 13.23 3.92
C GLU A 289 -16.61 11.82 3.96
N MET A 290 -15.52 11.57 4.71
CA MET A 290 -15.03 10.21 4.95
C MET A 290 -16.11 9.32 5.59
N ALA A 291 -16.83 9.83 6.59
CA ALA A 291 -17.94 9.12 7.21
C ALA A 291 -19.06 8.80 6.20
N ASN A 292 -19.43 9.76 5.33
CA ASN A 292 -20.40 9.53 4.27
C ASN A 292 -19.94 8.46 3.26
N MET A 293 -18.64 8.42 2.94
CA MET A 293 -18.09 7.38 2.06
C MET A 293 -18.09 6.00 2.71
N ILE A 294 -17.90 5.92 4.03
CA ILE A 294 -18.04 4.67 4.80
C ILE A 294 -19.50 4.18 4.75
N GLU A 295 -20.47 5.06 4.97
CA GLU A 295 -21.89 4.67 4.88
C GLU A 295 -22.26 4.25 3.44
N LEU A 296 -21.74 4.93 2.43
CA LEU A 296 -21.90 4.53 1.03
C LEU A 296 -21.31 3.13 0.76
N SER A 297 -20.15 2.83 1.33
CA SER A 297 -19.51 1.51 1.16
C SER A 297 -20.36 0.39 1.78
N LYS A 298 -21.04 0.68 2.87
CA LYS A 298 -21.99 -0.26 3.50
C LYS A 298 -23.27 -0.44 2.67
N GLU A 299 -23.79 0.64 2.05
CA GLU A 299 -24.96 0.56 1.15
C GLU A 299 -24.73 -0.41 0.00
N PHE A 300 -23.53 -0.42 -0.57
CA PHE A 300 -23.18 -1.24 -1.74
C PHE A 300 -22.29 -2.45 -1.41
N ASN A 301 -22.02 -2.70 -0.13
CA ASN A 301 -21.24 -3.83 0.35
C ASN A 301 -19.84 -3.95 -0.28
N TYR A 302 -19.11 -2.85 -0.36
CA TYR A 302 -17.70 -2.86 -0.71
C TYR A 302 -16.84 -2.32 0.45
N LYS A 303 -15.51 -2.53 0.38
CA LYS A 303 -14.58 -2.07 1.42
C LYS A 303 -13.72 -0.94 0.92
N ILE A 304 -13.60 0.12 1.72
CA ILE A 304 -12.57 1.15 1.54
C ILE A 304 -11.28 0.63 2.19
N THR A 305 -10.19 0.60 1.44
CA THR A 305 -8.90 0.12 1.95
C THR A 305 -8.17 1.24 2.69
N ALA A 306 -8.09 2.41 2.09
CA ALA A 306 -7.49 3.58 2.71
C ALA A 306 -8.15 4.89 2.26
N PHE A 307 -8.21 5.87 3.19
CA PHE A 307 -8.40 7.27 2.84
C PHE A 307 -7.05 7.95 2.70
N HIS A 308 -6.90 8.67 1.60
CA HIS A 308 -5.67 9.39 1.27
C HIS A 308 -5.78 10.86 1.60
N HIS A 309 -4.67 11.44 2.06
CA HIS A 309 -4.52 12.77 2.61
C HIS A 309 -5.24 12.93 3.94
N ALA A 310 -6.52 12.62 3.98
CA ALA A 310 -7.36 12.47 5.18
C ALA A 310 -6.98 13.45 6.32
N VAL A 311 -6.91 14.75 5.97
CA VAL A 311 -6.38 15.82 6.83
C VAL A 311 -7.11 15.88 8.17
N GLU A 312 -8.40 15.54 8.18
CA GLU A 312 -9.23 15.48 9.37
C GLU A 312 -9.44 14.04 9.93
N ALA A 313 -8.61 13.07 9.55
CA ALA A 313 -8.75 11.69 10.05
C ALA A 313 -8.69 11.61 11.57
N TYR A 314 -7.95 12.49 12.21
CA TYR A 314 -7.87 12.57 13.68
C TYR A 314 -9.23 12.73 14.37
N LYS A 315 -10.23 13.32 13.70
CA LYS A 315 -11.59 13.51 14.25
C LYS A 315 -12.40 12.22 14.28
N ILE A 316 -12.07 11.26 13.42
CA ILE A 316 -12.78 9.98 13.25
C ILE A 316 -11.84 8.77 13.31
N ALA A 317 -10.69 8.92 13.97
CA ALA A 317 -9.66 7.90 14.01
C ALA A 317 -10.18 6.56 14.55
N ASP A 318 -11.03 6.59 15.58
CA ASP A 318 -11.67 5.39 16.13
C ASP A 318 -12.61 4.71 15.12
N LEU A 319 -13.38 5.49 14.35
CA LEU A 319 -14.24 4.95 13.29
C LEU A 319 -13.41 4.26 12.21
N LEU A 320 -12.29 4.87 11.79
CA LEU A 320 -11.39 4.25 10.81
C LEU A 320 -10.81 2.93 11.33
N ALA A 321 -10.42 2.89 12.60
CA ALA A 321 -9.91 1.67 13.23
C ALA A 321 -11.00 0.57 13.34
N ASP A 322 -12.23 0.92 13.72
CA ASP A 322 -13.35 0.00 13.83
C ASP A 322 -13.73 -0.62 12.48
N GLU A 323 -13.61 0.14 11.39
CA GLU A 323 -13.89 -0.31 10.02
C GLU A 323 -12.66 -0.98 9.35
N GLY A 324 -11.50 -0.98 10.02
CA GLY A 324 -10.25 -1.54 9.50
C GLY A 324 -9.65 -0.76 8.33
N ILE A 325 -10.00 0.52 8.20
CA ILE A 325 -9.58 1.42 7.11
C ILE A 325 -8.26 2.10 7.49
N CYS A 326 -7.29 2.10 6.58
CA CYS A 326 -6.05 2.83 6.78
C CYS A 326 -6.21 4.33 6.49
N GLY A 327 -5.50 5.18 7.23
CA GLY A 327 -5.29 6.57 6.91
C GLY A 327 -3.92 6.76 6.27
N ALA A 328 -3.86 7.03 4.96
CA ALA A 328 -2.64 7.41 4.28
C ALA A 328 -2.52 8.95 4.31
N LEU A 329 -1.58 9.45 5.10
CA LEU A 329 -1.57 10.82 5.61
C LEU A 329 -0.27 11.54 5.24
N TRP A 330 -0.34 12.85 5.07
CA TRP A 330 0.83 13.71 5.01
C TRP A 330 1.37 14.03 6.40
N ALA A 331 2.66 14.17 6.50
CA ALA A 331 3.30 14.56 7.75
C ALA A 331 3.01 16.03 8.11
N ASP A 332 3.04 16.94 7.13
CA ASP A 332 2.93 18.39 7.36
C ASP A 332 2.40 19.20 6.16
N TRP A 333 1.74 18.57 5.19
CA TRP A 333 1.12 19.28 4.07
C TRP A 333 -0.30 19.70 4.39
N TRP A 334 -0.55 21.00 4.48
CA TRP A 334 -1.85 21.57 4.81
C TRP A 334 -1.96 23.03 4.38
N GLY A 335 -3.17 23.59 4.45
CA GLY A 335 -3.43 25.03 4.27
C GLY A 335 -3.44 25.53 2.82
N PHE A 336 -3.10 24.69 1.82
CA PHE A 336 -3.04 25.08 0.41
C PHE A 336 -4.41 25.14 -0.28
N LYS A 337 -5.47 24.64 0.36
CA LYS A 337 -6.86 24.74 -0.06
C LYS A 337 -7.81 24.57 1.14
N HIS A 338 -9.08 24.93 0.98
CA HIS A 338 -10.03 25.01 2.08
C HIS A 338 -10.22 23.70 2.83
N GLU A 339 -10.40 22.58 2.13
CA GLU A 339 -10.60 21.28 2.77
C GLU A 339 -9.33 20.71 3.40
N ALA A 340 -8.15 21.22 3.04
CA ALA A 340 -6.87 20.84 3.64
C ALA A 340 -6.41 21.82 4.73
N TYR A 341 -7.31 22.66 5.26
CA TYR A 341 -6.96 23.72 6.22
C TYR A 341 -6.92 23.22 7.67
N ASP A 342 -7.87 22.37 8.07
CA ASP A 342 -8.04 21.93 9.46
C ASP A 342 -7.22 20.66 9.75
N MET A 343 -5.90 20.80 9.75
CA MET A 343 -4.95 19.74 10.04
C MET A 343 -4.33 19.93 11.43
N VAL A 344 -4.04 18.82 12.09
CA VAL A 344 -3.20 18.79 13.30
C VAL A 344 -1.93 18.00 13.02
N PRO A 345 -0.74 18.49 13.43
CA PRO A 345 0.54 17.78 13.18
C PRO A 345 0.60 16.35 13.75
N ALA A 346 -0.19 16.07 14.80
CA ALA A 346 -0.28 14.76 15.43
C ALA A 346 -1.26 13.80 14.72
N ASN A 347 -1.86 14.16 13.58
CA ASN A 347 -2.88 13.37 12.88
C ASN A 347 -2.48 11.90 12.72
N ILE A 348 -1.25 11.64 12.25
CA ILE A 348 -0.72 10.28 12.05
C ILE A 348 -0.65 9.52 13.38
N ALA A 349 -0.17 10.17 14.43
CA ALA A 349 -0.07 9.58 15.77
C ALA A 349 -1.47 9.24 16.35
N ILE A 350 -2.44 10.12 16.15
CA ILE A 350 -3.82 9.92 16.61
C ILE A 350 -4.44 8.72 15.89
N VAL A 351 -4.30 8.65 14.57
CA VAL A 351 -4.80 7.51 13.77
C VAL A 351 -4.10 6.22 14.16
N ASP A 352 -2.77 6.23 14.34
CA ASP A 352 -2.01 5.05 14.75
C ASP A 352 -2.44 4.51 16.13
N GLN A 353 -2.74 5.42 17.08
CA GLN A 353 -3.09 5.06 18.45
C GLN A 353 -4.61 4.84 18.65
N ALA A 354 -5.43 5.02 17.64
CA ALA A 354 -6.86 4.78 17.71
C ALA A 354 -7.16 3.37 18.24
N ARG A 355 -8.22 3.25 19.06
CA ARG A 355 -8.63 1.97 19.72
C ARG A 355 -7.48 1.25 20.42
N GLY A 356 -6.63 2.00 21.12
CA GLY A 356 -5.51 1.42 21.86
C GLY A 356 -4.38 0.87 20.96
N GLY A 357 -4.14 1.52 19.82
CA GLY A 357 -3.07 1.16 18.90
C GLY A 357 -3.46 0.17 17.80
N GLN A 358 -4.76 0.00 17.55
CA GLN A 358 -5.28 -0.84 16.46
C GLN A 358 -5.39 -0.07 15.13
N GLY A 359 -5.19 1.24 15.14
CA GLY A 359 -5.26 2.07 13.95
C GLY A 359 -4.20 1.74 12.91
N CYS A 360 -4.54 1.98 11.65
CA CYS A 360 -3.65 1.79 10.51
C CYS A 360 -3.27 3.16 9.93
N ALA A 361 -2.18 3.75 10.45
CA ALA A 361 -1.63 4.99 9.91
C ALA A 361 -0.53 4.70 8.89
N ILE A 362 -0.52 5.45 7.81
CA ILE A 362 0.49 5.39 6.75
C ILE A 362 0.99 6.81 6.49
N VAL A 363 2.29 6.96 6.28
CA VAL A 363 2.89 8.19 5.74
C VAL A 363 3.12 7.98 4.26
N HIS A 364 2.60 8.88 3.42
CA HIS A 364 2.76 8.83 1.97
C HIS A 364 3.36 10.13 1.43
N SER A 365 3.86 10.08 0.20
CA SER A 365 4.48 11.25 -0.41
C SER A 365 3.49 12.13 -1.19
N ASP A 366 2.79 11.60 -2.17
CA ASP A 366 2.00 12.37 -3.16
C ASP A 366 2.86 13.42 -3.94
N ASP A 367 4.16 13.26 -3.89
CA ASP A 367 5.15 14.24 -4.35
C ASP A 367 6.43 13.56 -4.83
N GLU A 368 6.95 14.03 -5.96
CA GLU A 368 8.13 13.47 -6.61
C GLU A 368 9.45 13.66 -5.82
N VAL A 369 9.52 14.67 -4.96
CA VAL A 369 10.65 14.93 -4.07
C VAL A 369 10.43 14.26 -2.73
N GLY A 370 9.20 14.33 -2.20
CA GLY A 370 8.81 13.74 -0.91
C GLY A 370 9.07 12.24 -0.84
N ILE A 371 8.79 11.51 -1.93
CA ILE A 371 9.03 10.06 -1.99
C ILE A 371 10.50 9.68 -1.77
N GLN A 372 11.45 10.52 -2.17
CA GLN A 372 12.89 10.29 -1.98
C GLN A 372 13.32 10.43 -0.52
N HIS A 373 12.46 10.99 0.34
CA HIS A 373 12.71 11.30 1.74
C HIS A 373 11.63 10.77 2.68
N LEU A 374 10.96 9.69 2.29
CA LEU A 374 9.81 9.12 3.01
C LEU A 374 10.14 8.80 4.49
N ASN A 375 11.38 8.37 4.78
CA ASN A 375 11.87 8.18 6.13
C ASN A 375 11.87 9.48 6.96
N GLN A 376 12.15 10.64 6.34
CA GLN A 376 12.13 11.94 7.00
C GLN A 376 10.70 12.43 7.23
N GLU A 377 9.78 12.15 6.30
CA GLU A 377 8.35 12.42 6.49
C GLU A 377 7.81 11.64 7.71
N ALA A 378 8.15 10.36 7.83
CA ALA A 378 7.81 9.56 9.00
C ALA A 378 8.45 10.11 10.30
N ALA A 379 9.70 10.60 10.22
CA ALA A 379 10.37 11.23 11.37
C ALA A 379 9.69 12.52 11.83
N LYS A 380 9.21 13.36 10.90
CA LYS A 380 8.43 14.57 11.21
C LYS A 380 7.12 14.20 11.92
N ALA A 381 6.39 13.22 11.39
CA ALA A 381 5.14 12.73 11.98
C ALA A 381 5.35 12.15 13.38
N LEU A 382 6.37 11.32 13.56
CA LEU A 382 6.74 10.77 14.87
C LEU A 382 7.06 11.88 15.88
N SER A 383 7.89 12.87 15.48
CA SER A 383 8.24 14.00 16.33
C SER A 383 7.01 14.82 16.73
N ALA A 384 6.06 15.03 15.82
CA ALA A 384 4.82 15.73 16.11
C ALA A 384 3.95 14.95 17.11
N GLY A 385 3.82 13.63 16.95
CA GLY A 385 3.11 12.77 17.88
C GLY A 385 3.71 12.78 19.30
N LEU A 386 5.03 12.65 19.39
CA LEU A 386 5.74 12.71 20.68
C LEU A 386 5.54 14.06 21.40
N ARG A 387 5.61 15.19 20.66
CA ARG A 387 5.32 16.51 21.22
C ARG A 387 3.87 16.68 21.68
N ALA A 388 2.95 15.95 21.06
CA ALA A 388 1.54 15.93 21.47
C ALA A 388 1.24 14.96 22.62
N GLY A 389 2.27 14.26 23.15
CA GLY A 389 2.16 13.39 24.31
C GLY A 389 1.83 11.92 23.99
N TYR A 390 1.84 11.52 22.73
CA TYR A 390 1.66 10.12 22.35
C TYR A 390 2.95 9.31 22.57
N GLU A 391 2.85 8.15 23.19
CA GLU A 391 3.98 7.24 23.40
C GLU A 391 4.13 6.29 22.22
N ILE A 392 4.95 6.67 21.24
CA ILE A 392 5.19 5.90 20.02
C ILE A 392 6.67 5.62 19.88
N THR A 393 7.05 4.35 19.75
CA THR A 393 8.44 3.95 19.49
C THR A 393 8.79 4.18 18.01
N LYS A 394 10.08 4.33 17.72
CA LYS A 394 10.58 4.39 16.34
C LYS A 394 10.26 3.11 15.56
N ALA A 395 10.37 1.96 16.22
CA ALA A 395 10.01 0.68 15.64
C ALA A 395 8.54 0.63 15.21
N ARG A 396 7.63 1.17 16.06
CA ARG A 396 6.22 1.28 15.68
C ARG A 396 6.01 2.24 14.51
N ALA A 397 6.68 3.39 14.52
CA ALA A 397 6.59 4.38 13.45
C ALA A 397 7.14 3.84 12.10
N MET A 398 8.07 2.87 12.12
CA MET A 398 8.55 2.22 10.90
C MET A 398 7.43 1.52 10.13
N ARG A 399 6.39 1.02 10.82
CA ARG A 399 5.21 0.42 10.19
C ARG A 399 4.48 1.37 9.24
N TRP A 400 4.54 2.68 9.50
CA TRP A 400 3.85 3.69 8.71
C TRP A 400 4.35 3.81 7.26
N ILE A 401 5.59 3.35 7.02
CA ILE A 401 6.25 3.41 5.71
C ILE A 401 6.73 2.04 5.21
N THR A 402 6.30 0.95 5.88
CA THR A 402 6.65 -0.43 5.52
C THR A 402 5.43 -1.35 5.54
N SER A 403 5.09 -1.97 6.66
CA SER A 403 4.01 -2.98 6.76
C SER A 403 2.60 -2.41 6.57
N ASN A 404 2.30 -1.20 7.05
CA ASN A 404 0.98 -0.61 6.87
C ASN A 404 0.69 -0.27 5.39
N PRO A 405 1.59 0.38 4.62
CA PRO A 405 1.37 0.55 3.19
C PRO A 405 1.38 -0.79 2.43
N ALA A 406 2.20 -1.78 2.82
CA ALA A 406 2.14 -3.13 2.23
C ALA A 406 0.75 -3.77 2.42
N LYS A 407 0.16 -3.65 3.62
CA LYS A 407 -1.22 -4.08 3.89
C LYS A 407 -2.23 -3.37 2.99
N ALA A 408 -2.12 -2.05 2.86
CA ALA A 408 -3.03 -1.25 2.05
C ALA A 408 -2.87 -1.47 0.53
N ALA A 409 -1.70 -1.95 0.10
CA ALA A 409 -1.44 -2.38 -1.28
C ALA A 409 -1.79 -3.85 -1.55
N GLY A 410 -2.13 -4.63 -0.50
CA GLY A 410 -2.44 -6.06 -0.62
C GLY A 410 -1.22 -6.95 -0.87
N ILE A 411 -0.03 -6.54 -0.44
CA ILE A 411 1.24 -7.25 -0.66
C ILE A 411 1.97 -7.61 0.64
N LEU A 412 1.31 -7.47 1.81
CA LEU A 412 1.95 -7.69 3.11
C LEU A 412 2.43 -9.12 3.33
N ASP A 413 1.84 -10.09 2.68
CA ASP A 413 2.25 -11.49 2.72
C ASP A 413 3.60 -11.73 2.01
N GLN A 414 3.99 -10.84 1.11
CA GLN A 414 5.23 -10.94 0.33
C GLN A 414 6.34 -10.03 0.87
N THR A 415 6.04 -8.78 1.25
CA THR A 415 7.03 -7.77 1.63
C THR A 415 6.54 -6.82 2.74
N GLY A 416 7.35 -5.82 3.12
CA GLY A 416 7.00 -4.79 4.11
C GLY A 416 7.37 -5.14 5.55
N THR A 417 7.88 -6.34 5.81
CA THR A 417 8.42 -6.78 7.11
C THR A 417 9.66 -7.65 6.91
N ILE A 418 10.53 -7.71 7.92
CA ILE A 418 11.66 -8.64 7.93
C ILE A 418 11.20 -9.91 8.65
N GLU A 419 10.72 -10.87 7.87
CA GLU A 419 10.25 -12.18 8.33
C GLU A 419 10.76 -13.27 7.40
N ILE A 420 11.04 -14.46 7.97
CA ILE A 420 11.49 -15.61 7.18
C ILE A 420 10.41 -15.99 6.15
N GLY A 421 10.84 -16.19 4.90
CA GLY A 421 9.98 -16.56 3.79
C GLY A 421 9.44 -15.38 2.97
N LYS A 422 9.66 -14.15 3.40
CA LYS A 422 9.32 -12.94 2.64
C LYS A 422 10.46 -12.50 1.72
N ASP A 423 10.09 -11.68 0.75
CA ASP A 423 11.04 -11.06 -0.17
C ASP A 423 12.11 -10.28 0.60
N ALA A 424 13.35 -10.43 0.20
CA ALA A 424 14.48 -9.69 0.76
C ALA A 424 14.54 -8.25 0.18
N ASP A 425 13.42 -7.51 0.34
CA ASP A 425 13.34 -6.08 0.09
C ASP A 425 13.84 -5.36 1.35
N LEU A 426 15.09 -4.94 1.35
CA LEU A 426 15.80 -4.51 2.55
C LEU A 426 16.60 -3.23 2.31
N VAL A 427 16.73 -2.39 3.34
CA VAL A 427 17.55 -1.17 3.28
C VAL A 427 18.54 -1.12 4.42
N ILE A 428 19.83 -1.00 4.12
CA ILE A 428 20.88 -0.70 5.10
C ILE A 428 21.12 0.80 5.13
N TRP A 429 21.02 1.39 6.32
CA TRP A 429 21.23 2.80 6.59
C TRP A 429 22.53 3.01 7.37
N ASN A 430 23.26 4.08 7.06
CA ASN A 430 24.48 4.45 7.83
C ASN A 430 24.19 4.93 9.27
N LYS A 431 22.95 5.35 9.56
CA LYS A 431 22.44 5.83 10.85
C LYS A 431 20.99 5.41 11.04
N ASN A 432 20.42 5.68 12.23
CA ASN A 432 19.00 5.46 12.46
C ASN A 432 18.16 6.14 11.37
N PRO A 433 17.25 5.43 10.67
CA PRO A 433 16.51 5.95 9.52
C PRO A 433 15.66 7.20 9.84
N PHE A 434 15.26 7.41 11.08
CA PHE A 434 14.54 8.62 11.52
C PHE A 434 15.44 9.83 11.75
N SER A 435 16.74 9.74 11.44
CA SER A 435 17.64 10.88 11.45
C SER A 435 17.65 11.58 10.09
N VAL A 436 17.62 12.91 10.08
CA VAL A 436 17.81 13.69 8.84
C VAL A 436 19.20 13.51 8.19
N TYR A 437 20.14 12.92 8.93
CA TYR A 437 21.48 12.57 8.43
C TYR A 437 21.58 11.11 8.01
N ALA A 438 20.49 10.36 8.05
CA ALA A 438 20.48 8.98 7.57
C ALA A 438 20.59 8.95 6.05
N LEU A 439 21.49 8.10 5.57
CA LEU A 439 21.65 7.82 4.15
C LEU A 439 21.58 6.31 3.96
N THR A 440 20.93 5.88 2.91
CA THR A 440 20.97 4.48 2.47
C THR A 440 22.39 4.12 2.04
N GLU A 441 22.86 2.96 2.44
CA GLU A 441 24.12 2.40 1.95
C GLU A 441 23.87 1.29 0.93
N TYR A 442 22.89 0.44 1.23
CA TYR A 442 22.41 -0.60 0.32
C TYR A 442 20.89 -0.58 0.25
N VAL A 443 20.36 -0.78 -0.94
CA VAL A 443 18.96 -1.11 -1.14
C VAL A 443 18.91 -2.44 -1.90
N PHE A 444 18.22 -3.39 -1.31
CA PHE A 444 17.97 -4.69 -1.93
C PHE A 444 16.51 -4.78 -2.35
N VAL A 445 16.28 -5.32 -3.53
CA VAL A 445 14.95 -5.71 -4.02
C VAL A 445 15.06 -7.16 -4.44
N ASP A 446 14.23 -8.02 -3.87
CA ASP A 446 14.34 -9.48 -4.02
C ASP A 446 15.78 -10.00 -3.79
N GLY A 447 16.46 -9.48 -2.76
CA GLY A 447 17.82 -9.85 -2.41
C GLY A 447 18.92 -9.33 -3.36
N ALA A 448 18.56 -8.77 -4.50
CA ALA A 448 19.52 -8.19 -5.43
C ALA A 448 19.91 -6.77 -5.00
N LYS A 449 21.19 -6.42 -5.14
CA LYS A 449 21.69 -5.07 -4.89
C LYS A 449 21.17 -4.10 -5.96
N ALA A 450 20.04 -3.45 -5.67
CA ALA A 450 19.44 -2.47 -6.57
C ALA A 450 20.09 -1.08 -6.47
N PHE A 451 20.66 -0.75 -5.31
CA PHE A 451 21.47 0.46 -5.09
C PHE A 451 22.58 0.18 -4.07
N VAL A 452 23.78 0.64 -4.35
CA VAL A 452 24.91 0.64 -3.42
C VAL A 452 25.59 2.01 -3.48
N ARG A 453 25.72 2.63 -2.30
CA ARG A 453 26.35 3.96 -2.22
C ARG A 453 27.83 3.88 -2.58
N GLY A 454 28.23 4.66 -3.60
CA GLY A 454 29.60 4.74 -4.06
C GLY A 454 29.92 3.83 -5.26
N GLU A 455 29.07 2.86 -5.58
CA GLU A 455 29.21 2.06 -6.80
C GLU A 455 28.57 2.80 -7.98
N LYS A 456 29.36 3.13 -9.01
CA LYS A 456 28.91 3.98 -10.12
C LYS A 456 27.80 3.33 -10.94
N GLU A 457 27.91 2.05 -11.16
CA GLU A 457 26.96 1.25 -11.97
C GLU A 457 25.57 1.17 -11.34
N LEU A 458 25.50 1.34 -10.02
CA LEU A 458 24.26 1.28 -9.24
C LEU A 458 23.80 2.67 -8.74
N GLN A 459 24.38 3.75 -9.30
CA GLN A 459 23.87 5.11 -9.01
C GLN A 459 22.68 5.44 -9.92
N PRO A 460 21.77 6.31 -9.46
CA PRO A 460 20.69 6.80 -10.30
C PRO A 460 21.23 7.38 -11.62
N VAL A 461 20.59 6.98 -12.72
CA VAL A 461 20.89 7.49 -14.07
C VAL A 461 19.62 8.16 -14.58
N THR A 462 19.77 9.30 -15.24
CA THR A 462 18.67 10.02 -15.84
C THR A 462 19.05 10.51 -17.24
N ASP A 463 18.10 10.44 -18.17
CA ASP A 463 18.26 10.96 -19.53
C ASP A 463 18.38 12.50 -19.54
N PHE A 464 18.08 13.17 -18.44
CA PHE A 464 18.22 14.62 -18.30
C PHE A 464 19.63 15.08 -17.92
N ASP A 465 20.53 14.16 -17.61
CA ASP A 465 21.97 14.42 -17.47
C ASP A 465 22.67 14.51 -18.84
N LEU A 466 21.90 14.53 -19.91
CA LEU A 466 22.40 14.71 -21.26
C LEU A 466 23.21 16.00 -21.40
N GLY A 467 24.43 15.86 -21.81
CA GLY A 467 25.40 17.00 -21.98
C GLY A 467 26.35 17.18 -20.80
N ILE A 468 26.17 16.50 -19.68
CA ILE A 468 27.18 16.38 -18.61
C ILE A 468 27.90 15.04 -18.78
N ILE A 469 28.44 14.83 -19.99
CA ILE A 469 29.23 13.64 -20.26
C ILE A 469 30.61 13.88 -19.65
N ASN A 470 30.95 13.15 -18.61
CA ASN A 470 32.33 13.13 -18.14
C ASN A 470 33.16 12.42 -19.19
N PRO A 471 34.24 13.05 -19.73
CA PRO A 471 35.10 12.44 -20.76
C PRO A 471 35.72 11.10 -20.37
N SER A 472 35.70 10.76 -19.08
CA SER A 472 36.16 9.47 -18.55
C SER A 472 35.04 8.40 -18.47
N ASP A 473 33.82 8.71 -18.89
CA ASP A 473 32.70 7.75 -18.86
C ASP A 473 32.73 6.92 -20.16
N GLU A 474 32.95 5.61 -20.04
CA GLU A 474 32.98 4.68 -21.18
C GLU A 474 31.71 4.70 -22.03
N ARG A 475 30.60 5.20 -21.48
CA ARG A 475 29.34 5.43 -22.20
C ARG A 475 29.38 6.57 -23.21
N ALA A 476 30.40 7.41 -23.17
CA ALA A 476 30.62 8.46 -24.19
C ALA A 476 31.09 7.92 -25.55
N SER A 477 31.31 6.62 -25.66
CA SER A 477 31.76 5.92 -26.86
C SER A 477 30.67 5.12 -27.60
N LEU A 478 29.40 5.24 -27.19
CA LEU A 478 28.22 4.71 -27.88
C LEU A 478 27.49 5.87 -28.58
#